data_5411d0a8b929a5344151780c73eed848
#
_entry.id   5411d0a8b929a5344151780c73eed848
#
_cell.length_a   1.000
_cell.length_b   1.000
_cell.length_c   1.000
_cell.angle_alpha   90.00
_cell.angle_beta   90.00
_cell.angle_gamma   90.00
#
_symmetry.space_group_name_H-M   'P 1'
#
loop_
_entity.id
_entity.type
_entity.pdbx_description
1 polymer ?
#
loop_
_entity_poly.entity_id
_entity_poly.type
_entity_poly.pdbx_seq_one_letter_code
_entity_poly.pdbx_strand_id
1 'polypeptide(L)'
;MMFWTRLGSSVVLVVLALIFLISGGPVLGAVCLLLSLTAYYELIKACHVEKDGKFTLLEIMGGCGIVLYGAAMMLSKNFLWGIGAIVLMFLAVMFVYVFHFPKYHADQVMTVFFCAFYPGVLFPFIYLTRELSWGKYLVWLIFISSWICDTCAYLTGMAIGKHKLAPVLSPKKSIEGAIGGVVGSALVGALFAWLFLIPETGSDAMIWVVALISAAGAVISQVGDLSASAIKRNHDIKDYGKIIPGHGGIMDRFDSVLFTAPVIYFLSVILLGAVH
;
A
#
# COMPACT_ATOMS: atom_id res chain seq x y z
N MET A 1 6.04 -4.64 29.64
CA MET A 1 4.90 -5.23 28.91
C MET A 1 4.80 -4.73 27.47
N MET A 2 4.87 -3.46 27.17
CA MET A 2 4.69 -2.88 25.82
C MET A 2 5.73 -3.31 24.77
N PHE A 3 6.96 -3.63 25.15
CA PHE A 3 8.01 -4.10 24.20
C PHE A 3 7.74 -5.52 23.68
N TRP A 4 7.40 -6.45 24.56
CA TRP A 4 7.12 -7.84 24.17
C TRP A 4 5.84 -8.00 23.32
N THR A 5 4.81 -7.19 23.59
CA THR A 5 3.61 -7.15 22.75
C THR A 5 3.91 -6.61 21.36
N ARG A 6 4.76 -5.59 21.24
CA ARG A 6 5.19 -5.07 19.93
C ARG A 6 6.02 -6.10 19.17
N LEU A 7 7.02 -6.70 19.82
CA LEU A 7 7.83 -7.73 19.18
C LEU A 7 6.97 -8.89 18.69
N GLY A 8 6.06 -9.41 19.53
CA GLY A 8 5.16 -10.50 19.16
C GLY A 8 4.25 -10.15 17.97
N SER A 9 3.61 -8.99 17.96
CA SER A 9 2.78 -8.58 16.84
C SER A 9 3.58 -8.34 15.54
N SER A 10 4.81 -7.82 15.61
CA SER A 10 5.69 -7.71 14.43
C SER A 10 6.04 -9.08 13.85
N VAL A 11 6.41 -10.05 14.69
CA VAL A 11 6.73 -11.42 14.24
C VAL A 11 5.52 -12.07 13.59
N VAL A 12 4.33 -11.96 14.19
CA VAL A 12 3.09 -12.52 13.63
C VAL A 12 2.79 -11.88 12.26
N LEU A 13 2.89 -10.56 12.12
CA LEU A 13 2.65 -9.87 10.85
C LEU A 13 3.62 -10.32 9.76
N VAL A 14 4.92 -10.43 10.08
CA VAL A 14 5.92 -10.90 9.12
C VAL A 14 5.65 -12.34 8.72
N VAL A 15 5.36 -13.23 9.66
CA VAL A 15 5.05 -14.63 9.37
C VAL A 15 3.80 -14.77 8.51
N LEU A 16 2.73 -14.04 8.82
CA LEU A 16 1.51 -14.03 8.00
C LEU A 16 1.78 -13.48 6.59
N ALA A 17 2.54 -12.38 6.48
CA ALA A 17 2.93 -11.84 5.17
C ALA A 17 3.71 -12.88 4.36
N LEU A 18 4.70 -13.55 4.97
CA LEU A 18 5.46 -14.64 4.32
C LEU A 18 4.54 -15.76 3.83
N ILE A 19 3.64 -16.26 4.69
CA ILE A 19 2.72 -17.34 4.33
C ILE A 19 1.86 -16.94 3.13
N PHE A 20 1.23 -15.76 3.16
CA PHE A 20 0.32 -15.34 2.10
C PHE A 20 1.02 -14.99 0.80
N LEU A 21 2.20 -14.36 0.86
CA LEU A 21 2.99 -14.03 -0.34
C LEU A 21 3.54 -15.30 -1.02
N ILE A 22 3.95 -16.29 -0.24
CA ILE A 22 4.42 -17.59 -0.77
C ILE A 22 3.23 -18.35 -1.36
N SER A 23 2.09 -18.42 -0.67
CA SER A 23 0.88 -19.09 -1.16
C SER A 23 0.38 -18.53 -2.49
N GLY A 24 0.39 -17.19 -2.63
CA GLY A 24 -0.07 -16.54 -3.88
C GLY A 24 -1.54 -16.83 -4.20
N GLY A 25 -1.88 -16.69 -5.49
CA GLY A 25 -3.19 -17.06 -6.04
C GLY A 25 -4.41 -16.47 -5.33
N PRO A 26 -5.56 -17.14 -5.37
CA PRO A 26 -6.80 -16.60 -4.78
C PRO A 26 -6.72 -16.31 -3.28
N VAL A 27 -5.85 -17.03 -2.55
CA VAL A 27 -5.66 -16.80 -1.10
C VAL A 27 -5.07 -15.40 -0.87
N LEU A 28 -4.01 -15.05 -1.59
CA LEU A 28 -3.42 -13.72 -1.49
C LEU A 28 -4.40 -12.64 -1.95
N GLY A 29 -5.17 -12.88 -3.03
CA GLY A 29 -6.20 -11.96 -3.49
C GLY A 29 -7.27 -11.69 -2.43
N ALA A 30 -7.75 -12.74 -1.76
CA ALA A 30 -8.72 -12.60 -0.67
C ALA A 30 -8.14 -11.84 0.53
N VAL A 31 -6.88 -12.07 0.88
CA VAL A 31 -6.19 -11.33 1.94
C VAL A 31 -6.04 -9.85 1.56
N CYS A 32 -5.63 -9.53 0.33
CA CYS A 32 -5.55 -8.15 -0.15
C CYS A 32 -6.92 -7.46 -0.08
N LEU A 33 -8.01 -8.16 -0.44
CA LEU A 33 -9.37 -7.63 -0.33
C LEU A 33 -9.76 -7.36 1.14
N LEU A 34 -9.46 -8.26 2.06
CA LEU A 34 -9.71 -8.06 3.49
C LEU A 34 -8.92 -6.88 4.05
N LEU A 35 -7.64 -6.75 3.67
CA LEU A 35 -6.80 -5.61 4.04
C LEU A 35 -7.37 -4.31 3.47
N SER A 36 -7.84 -4.30 2.21
CA SER A 36 -8.49 -3.15 1.57
C SER A 36 -9.72 -2.69 2.35
N LEU A 37 -10.62 -3.61 2.70
CA LEU A 37 -11.85 -3.30 3.44
C LEU A 37 -11.54 -2.81 4.86
N THR A 38 -10.53 -3.40 5.51
CA THR A 38 -10.13 -2.99 6.86
C THR A 38 -9.50 -1.59 6.84
N ALA A 39 -8.62 -1.32 5.90
CA ALA A 39 -8.00 -0.01 5.73
C ALA A 39 -9.03 1.06 5.31
N TYR A 40 -10.00 0.70 4.47
CA TYR A 40 -11.13 1.55 4.15
C TYR A 40 -11.94 1.94 5.40
N TYR A 41 -12.29 0.95 6.24
CA TYR A 41 -12.97 1.20 7.51
C TYR A 41 -12.19 2.17 8.41
N GLU A 42 -10.89 1.95 8.57
CA GLU A 42 -10.02 2.81 9.36
C GLU A 42 -9.98 4.24 8.80
N LEU A 43 -9.91 4.39 7.47
CA LEU A 43 -9.84 5.68 6.80
C LEU A 43 -11.15 6.46 6.91
N ILE A 44 -12.30 5.81 6.67
CA ILE A 44 -13.64 6.40 6.84
C ILE A 44 -13.82 6.93 8.26
N LYS A 45 -13.43 6.13 9.25
CA LYS A 45 -13.51 6.52 10.66
C LYS A 45 -12.56 7.69 10.97
N ALA A 46 -11.36 7.68 10.44
CA ALA A 46 -10.39 8.77 10.61
C ALA A 46 -10.88 10.08 10.00
N CYS A 47 -11.52 10.03 8.84
CA CYS A 47 -12.07 11.20 8.14
C CYS A 47 -13.44 11.68 8.69
N HIS A 48 -13.93 11.10 9.77
CA HIS A 48 -15.20 11.48 10.41
C HIS A 48 -16.40 11.54 9.45
N VAL A 49 -16.44 10.67 8.45
CA VAL A 49 -17.59 10.56 7.54
C VAL A 49 -18.80 10.00 8.29
N GLU A 50 -18.55 9.06 9.18
CA GLU A 50 -19.52 8.44 10.07
C GLU A 50 -19.88 9.38 11.22
N LYS A 51 -21.17 9.70 11.38
CA LYS A 51 -21.65 10.61 12.43
C LYS A 51 -22.16 9.93 13.69
N ASP A 52 -22.75 8.72 13.58
CA ASP A 52 -23.49 8.07 14.66
C ASP A 52 -23.03 6.62 14.97
N GLY A 53 -21.80 6.25 14.61
CA GLY A 53 -21.31 4.88 14.82
C GLY A 53 -21.97 3.83 13.91
N LYS A 54 -22.72 4.27 12.88
CA LYS A 54 -23.40 3.39 11.91
C LYS A 54 -22.99 3.77 10.49
N PHE A 55 -22.63 2.76 9.70
CA PHE A 55 -22.36 2.95 8.29
C PHE A 55 -23.59 3.53 7.57
N THR A 56 -23.37 4.58 6.84
CA THR A 56 -24.34 5.16 5.92
C THR A 56 -24.39 4.35 4.62
N LEU A 57 -25.48 4.50 3.85
CA LEU A 57 -25.58 3.86 2.53
C LEU A 57 -24.45 4.28 1.60
N LEU A 58 -23.97 5.53 1.74
CA LEU A 58 -22.83 6.05 0.94
C LEU A 58 -21.55 5.25 1.19
N GLU A 59 -21.24 4.98 2.46
CA GLU A 59 -20.07 4.21 2.87
C GLU A 59 -20.17 2.73 2.47
N ILE A 60 -21.39 2.17 2.56
CA ILE A 60 -21.66 0.80 2.10
C ILE A 60 -21.38 0.67 0.60
N MET A 61 -21.80 1.65 -0.22
CA MET A 61 -21.53 1.63 -1.66
C MET A 61 -20.03 1.74 -1.97
N GLY A 62 -19.27 2.53 -1.21
CA GLY A 62 -17.79 2.53 -1.32
C GLY A 62 -17.18 1.15 -1.04
N GLY A 63 -17.63 0.49 0.04
CA GLY A 63 -17.21 -0.87 0.36
C GLY A 63 -17.59 -1.91 -0.69
N CYS A 64 -18.80 -1.84 -1.23
CA CYS A 64 -19.24 -2.69 -2.36
C CYS A 64 -18.36 -2.47 -3.60
N GLY A 65 -17.96 -1.22 -3.87
CA GLY A 65 -17.06 -0.90 -4.96
C GLY A 65 -15.68 -1.55 -4.80
N ILE A 66 -15.14 -1.59 -3.57
CA ILE A 66 -13.89 -2.29 -3.26
C ILE A 66 -14.02 -3.79 -3.56
N VAL A 67 -15.12 -4.42 -3.12
CA VAL A 67 -15.38 -5.84 -3.39
C VAL A 67 -15.49 -6.10 -4.89
N LEU A 68 -16.21 -5.25 -5.62
CA LEU A 68 -16.37 -5.36 -7.06
C LEU A 68 -15.02 -5.26 -7.79
N TYR A 69 -14.20 -4.28 -7.41
CA TYR A 69 -12.85 -4.10 -7.99
C TYR A 69 -11.94 -5.28 -7.69
N GLY A 70 -11.87 -5.71 -6.43
CA GLY A 70 -11.09 -6.86 -6.02
C GLY A 70 -11.49 -8.13 -6.76
N ALA A 71 -12.80 -8.40 -6.86
CA ALA A 71 -13.34 -9.53 -7.62
C ALA A 71 -12.99 -9.44 -9.12
N ALA A 72 -13.14 -8.27 -9.73
CA ALA A 72 -12.78 -8.04 -11.13
C ALA A 72 -11.30 -8.35 -11.39
N MET A 73 -10.40 -7.90 -10.51
CA MET A 73 -8.97 -8.15 -10.65
C MET A 73 -8.60 -9.60 -10.41
N MET A 74 -9.24 -10.28 -9.45
CA MET A 74 -8.98 -11.69 -9.16
C MET A 74 -9.48 -12.62 -10.27
N LEU A 75 -10.63 -12.33 -10.88
CA LEU A 75 -11.25 -13.20 -11.89
C LEU A 75 -10.69 -12.97 -13.29
N SER A 76 -10.43 -11.73 -13.68
CA SER A 76 -10.07 -11.40 -15.06
C SER A 76 -8.61 -11.04 -15.26
N LYS A 77 -7.94 -10.48 -14.23
CA LYS A 77 -6.59 -9.86 -14.30
C LYS A 77 -6.48 -8.80 -15.40
N ASN A 78 -7.60 -8.34 -15.94
CA ASN A 78 -7.68 -7.39 -17.05
C ASN A 78 -8.06 -6.00 -16.53
N PHE A 79 -7.21 -5.02 -16.80
CA PHE A 79 -7.40 -3.64 -16.38
C PHE A 79 -8.70 -3.01 -16.90
N LEU A 80 -9.23 -3.44 -18.03
CA LEU A 80 -10.51 -2.94 -18.53
C LEU A 80 -11.66 -3.20 -17.53
N TRP A 81 -11.71 -4.40 -16.96
CA TRP A 81 -12.70 -4.73 -15.93
C TRP A 81 -12.45 -3.97 -14.62
N GLY A 82 -11.17 -3.74 -14.28
CA GLY A 82 -10.80 -2.91 -13.13
C GLY A 82 -11.26 -1.46 -13.30
N ILE A 83 -10.98 -0.84 -14.45
CA ILE A 83 -11.45 0.51 -14.77
C ILE A 83 -12.99 0.56 -14.72
N GLY A 84 -13.67 -0.42 -15.31
CA GLY A 84 -15.13 -0.56 -15.24
C GLY A 84 -15.65 -0.60 -13.81
N ALA A 85 -15.00 -1.38 -12.94
CA ALA A 85 -15.37 -1.48 -11.53
C ALA A 85 -15.19 -0.14 -10.78
N ILE A 86 -14.10 0.60 -11.04
CA ILE A 86 -13.88 1.94 -10.46
C ILE A 86 -14.95 2.92 -10.94
N VAL A 87 -15.29 2.92 -12.24
CA VAL A 87 -16.36 3.76 -12.79
C VAL A 87 -17.70 3.42 -12.16
N LEU A 88 -18.03 2.12 -12.03
CA LEU A 88 -19.26 1.69 -11.37
C LEU A 88 -19.31 2.08 -9.89
N MET A 89 -18.19 1.98 -9.18
CA MET A 89 -18.09 2.45 -7.80
C MET A 89 -18.39 3.95 -7.70
N PHE A 90 -17.78 4.77 -8.57
CA PHE A 90 -18.05 6.20 -8.62
C PHE A 90 -19.52 6.50 -8.92
N LEU A 91 -20.09 5.86 -9.94
CA LEU A 91 -21.49 6.04 -10.31
C LEU A 91 -22.41 5.61 -9.16
N ALA A 92 -22.17 4.49 -8.48
CA ALA A 92 -22.97 4.02 -7.36
C ALA A 92 -22.99 5.04 -6.20
N VAL A 93 -21.83 5.60 -5.85
CA VAL A 93 -21.71 6.65 -4.83
C VAL A 93 -22.48 7.90 -5.25
N MET A 94 -22.35 8.33 -6.53
CA MET A 94 -23.10 9.47 -7.07
C MET A 94 -24.61 9.23 -7.12
N PHE A 95 -25.08 8.03 -7.45
CA PHE A 95 -26.49 7.66 -7.39
C PHE A 95 -27.04 7.83 -5.96
N VAL A 96 -26.35 7.32 -4.96
CA VAL A 96 -26.77 7.47 -3.55
C VAL A 96 -26.83 8.96 -3.18
N TYR A 97 -25.86 9.76 -3.60
CA TYR A 97 -25.84 11.20 -3.35
C TYR A 97 -27.08 11.90 -3.91
N VAL A 98 -27.36 11.68 -5.19
CA VAL A 98 -28.49 12.34 -5.88
C VAL A 98 -29.83 11.92 -5.31
N PHE A 99 -30.07 10.61 -5.13
CA PHE A 99 -31.37 10.10 -4.67
C PHE A 99 -31.65 10.35 -3.18
N HIS A 100 -30.63 10.73 -2.41
CA HIS A 100 -30.81 11.06 -0.99
C HIS A 100 -30.53 12.54 -0.69
N PHE A 101 -30.50 13.39 -1.74
CA PHE A 101 -30.33 14.82 -1.53
C PHE A 101 -31.50 15.41 -0.72
N PRO A 102 -31.26 16.32 0.26
CA PRO A 102 -29.99 16.93 0.67
C PRO A 102 -29.31 16.23 1.87
N LYS A 103 -29.57 14.97 2.11
CA LYS A 103 -29.05 14.23 3.28
C LYS A 103 -27.51 14.18 3.33
N TYR A 104 -26.86 13.99 2.19
CA TYR A 104 -25.42 13.94 2.05
C TYR A 104 -24.87 15.23 1.44
N HIS A 105 -23.66 15.61 1.86
CA HIS A 105 -22.91 16.73 1.29
C HIS A 105 -21.85 16.22 0.29
N ALA A 106 -21.47 17.06 -0.67
CA ALA A 106 -20.49 16.72 -1.69
C ALA A 106 -19.13 16.29 -1.07
N ASP A 107 -18.72 16.92 0.02
CA ASP A 107 -17.49 16.58 0.73
C ASP A 107 -17.48 15.12 1.25
N GLN A 108 -18.64 14.64 1.73
CA GLN A 108 -18.78 13.26 2.18
C GLN A 108 -18.64 12.27 1.00
N VAL A 109 -19.22 12.64 -0.16
CA VAL A 109 -19.11 11.84 -1.39
C VAL A 109 -17.67 11.73 -1.85
N MET A 110 -16.97 12.87 -1.93
CA MET A 110 -15.56 12.92 -2.30
C MET A 110 -14.70 12.11 -1.32
N THR A 111 -14.95 12.27 -0.02
CA THR A 111 -14.20 11.54 1.02
C THR A 111 -14.44 10.05 0.95
N VAL A 112 -15.69 9.59 0.79
CA VAL A 112 -15.99 8.15 0.65
C VAL A 112 -15.33 7.56 -0.58
N PHE A 113 -15.39 8.25 -1.72
CA PHE A 113 -14.75 7.78 -2.94
C PHE A 113 -13.23 7.72 -2.77
N PHE A 114 -12.60 8.75 -2.20
CA PHE A 114 -11.16 8.76 -1.92
C PHE A 114 -10.76 7.62 -0.97
N CYS A 115 -11.50 7.45 0.14
CA CYS A 115 -11.23 6.39 1.12
C CYS A 115 -11.41 4.98 0.54
N ALA A 116 -12.35 4.80 -0.41
CA ALA A 116 -12.54 3.53 -1.10
C ALA A 116 -11.45 3.29 -2.17
N PHE A 117 -11.11 4.31 -2.94
CA PHE A 117 -10.09 4.22 -3.98
C PHE A 117 -8.71 3.93 -3.39
N TYR A 118 -8.29 4.66 -2.36
CA TYR A 118 -6.93 4.62 -1.84
C TYR A 118 -6.51 3.18 -1.42
N PRO A 119 -7.11 2.51 -0.44
CA PRO A 119 -6.76 1.13 -0.12
C PRO A 119 -7.39 0.12 -1.10
N GLY A 120 -8.60 0.38 -1.60
CA GLY A 120 -9.36 -0.58 -2.41
C GLY A 120 -8.71 -0.88 -3.76
N VAL A 121 -8.11 0.13 -4.39
CA VAL A 121 -7.44 -0.03 -5.68
C VAL A 121 -5.96 -0.41 -5.50
N LEU A 122 -5.27 0.12 -4.48
CA LEU A 122 -3.83 -0.03 -4.38
C LEU A 122 -3.39 -1.37 -3.77
N PHE A 123 -4.10 -1.94 -2.78
CA PHE A 123 -3.77 -3.26 -2.22
C PHE A 123 -3.78 -4.40 -3.24
N PRO A 124 -4.77 -4.51 -4.15
CA PRO A 124 -4.77 -5.55 -5.18
C PRO A 124 -3.52 -5.60 -6.06
N PHE A 125 -2.73 -4.52 -6.16
CA PHE A 125 -1.47 -4.55 -6.89
C PHE A 125 -0.43 -5.50 -6.27
N ILE A 126 -0.52 -5.82 -4.97
CA ILE A 126 0.31 -6.87 -4.36
C ILE A 126 -0.02 -8.23 -4.99
N TYR A 127 -1.31 -8.56 -5.09
CA TYR A 127 -1.80 -9.76 -5.76
C TYR A 127 -1.43 -9.77 -7.25
N LEU A 128 -1.70 -8.68 -7.98
CA LEU A 128 -1.38 -8.58 -9.40
C LEU A 128 0.12 -8.73 -9.68
N THR A 129 0.98 -8.14 -8.85
CA THR A 129 2.44 -8.33 -8.96
C THR A 129 2.84 -9.78 -8.76
N ARG A 130 2.19 -10.49 -7.81
CA ARG A 130 2.45 -11.90 -7.52
C ARG A 130 2.03 -12.82 -8.68
N GLU A 131 1.05 -12.41 -9.47
CA GLU A 131 0.52 -13.16 -10.62
C GLU A 131 1.29 -12.92 -11.93
N LEU A 132 2.23 -11.96 -11.97
CA LEU A 132 3.11 -11.76 -13.12
C LEU A 132 4.07 -12.94 -13.33
N SER A 133 4.59 -13.10 -14.56
CA SER A 133 5.78 -13.90 -14.79
C SER A 133 6.90 -13.45 -13.83
N TRP A 134 7.57 -14.41 -13.20
CA TRP A 134 8.49 -14.17 -12.06
C TRP A 134 7.86 -13.48 -10.84
N GLY A 135 6.54 -13.36 -10.76
CA GLY A 135 5.81 -12.68 -9.68
C GLY A 135 6.12 -13.23 -8.28
N LYS A 136 6.49 -14.54 -8.17
CA LYS A 136 6.98 -15.14 -6.92
C LYS A 136 8.21 -14.42 -6.35
N TYR A 137 8.99 -13.72 -7.20
CA TYR A 137 10.13 -12.91 -6.81
C TYR A 137 9.79 -11.42 -6.81
N LEU A 138 9.08 -10.94 -7.84
CA LEU A 138 8.79 -9.52 -8.02
C LEU A 138 7.98 -8.93 -6.86
N VAL A 139 7.09 -9.69 -6.25
CA VAL A 139 6.28 -9.24 -5.12
C VAL A 139 7.14 -8.82 -3.92
N TRP A 140 8.32 -9.40 -3.74
CA TRP A 140 9.24 -9.03 -2.66
C TRP A 140 9.84 -7.64 -2.85
N LEU A 141 9.93 -7.15 -4.09
CA LEU A 141 10.44 -5.81 -4.37
C LEU A 141 9.56 -4.72 -3.77
N ILE A 142 8.25 -4.98 -3.60
CA ILE A 142 7.33 -4.08 -2.90
C ILE A 142 7.80 -3.85 -1.46
N PHE A 143 8.15 -4.93 -0.77
CA PHE A 143 8.59 -4.89 0.64
C PHE A 143 10.04 -4.44 0.79
N ILE A 144 10.91 -4.77 -0.16
CA ILE A 144 12.28 -4.26 -0.23
C ILE A 144 12.23 -2.73 -0.42
N SER A 145 11.39 -2.24 -1.32
CA SER A 145 11.27 -0.81 -1.59
C SER A 145 10.58 -0.01 -0.49
N SER A 146 9.81 -0.67 0.39
CA SER A 146 9.14 -0.01 1.52
C SER A 146 9.88 -0.25 2.84
N TRP A 147 9.92 -1.47 3.34
CA TRP A 147 10.43 -1.76 4.69
C TRP A 147 11.95 -1.65 4.81
N ILE A 148 12.70 -2.06 3.77
CA ILE A 148 14.15 -1.85 3.77
C ILE A 148 14.46 -0.36 3.61
N CYS A 149 13.69 0.36 2.77
CA CYS A 149 13.80 1.81 2.67
C CYS A 149 13.65 2.48 4.05
N ASP A 150 12.59 2.17 4.80
CA ASP A 150 12.34 2.74 6.11
C ASP A 150 13.47 2.42 7.10
N THR A 151 13.96 1.19 7.06
CA THR A 151 15.07 0.74 7.93
C THR A 151 16.36 1.47 7.60
N CYS A 152 16.74 1.51 6.32
CA CYS A 152 17.95 2.20 5.87
C CYS A 152 17.85 3.72 6.08
N ALA A 153 16.67 4.30 5.84
CA ALA A 153 16.41 5.72 6.07
C ALA A 153 16.56 6.07 7.57
N TYR A 154 16.04 5.22 8.45
CA TYR A 154 16.18 5.41 9.89
C TYR A 154 17.65 5.32 10.34
N LEU A 155 18.38 4.29 9.92
CA LEU A 155 19.79 4.10 10.29
C LEU A 155 20.68 5.24 9.76
N THR A 156 20.53 5.60 8.48
CA THR A 156 21.27 6.71 7.86
C THR A 156 20.93 8.04 8.52
N GLY A 157 19.62 8.27 8.77
CA GLY A 157 19.16 9.49 9.43
C GLY A 157 19.67 9.64 10.85
N MET A 158 19.85 8.53 11.60
CA MET A 158 20.48 8.55 12.92
C MET A 158 21.98 8.84 12.84
N ALA A 159 22.67 8.27 11.85
CA ALA A 159 24.13 8.38 11.73
C ALA A 159 24.58 9.77 11.23
N ILE A 160 23.93 10.31 10.20
CA ILE A 160 24.38 11.51 9.50
C ILE A 160 23.28 12.56 9.23
N GLY A 161 22.02 12.32 9.68
CA GLY A 161 20.88 13.20 9.40
C GLY A 161 21.02 14.57 10.03
N LYS A 162 21.09 15.61 9.20
CA LYS A 162 21.20 17.02 9.64
C LYS A 162 20.02 17.86 9.15
N HIS A 163 19.53 17.63 7.94
CA HIS A 163 18.49 18.42 7.30
C HIS A 163 17.15 17.71 7.39
N LYS A 164 16.11 18.43 7.87
CA LYS A 164 14.76 17.86 7.99
C LYS A 164 14.11 17.74 6.63
N LEU A 165 13.50 16.56 6.34
CA LEU A 165 12.78 16.28 5.10
C LEU A 165 11.39 16.94 5.10
N ALA A 166 10.62 16.75 6.19
CA ALA A 166 9.25 17.20 6.29
C ALA A 166 8.96 17.67 7.76
N PRO A 167 9.40 18.89 8.15
CA PRO A 167 9.36 19.33 9.54
C PRO A 167 7.97 19.30 10.18
N VAL A 168 6.93 19.61 9.40
CA VAL A 168 5.53 19.65 9.87
C VAL A 168 4.89 18.26 9.91
N LEU A 169 5.08 17.45 8.87
CA LEU A 169 4.44 16.14 8.73
C LEU A 169 5.13 15.08 9.58
N SER A 170 6.45 14.99 9.47
CA SER A 170 7.28 13.99 10.14
C SER A 170 8.62 14.60 10.58
N PRO A 171 8.69 15.23 11.76
CA PRO A 171 9.87 15.99 12.21
C PRO A 171 11.11 15.13 12.47
N LYS A 172 10.96 13.81 12.49
CA LYS A 172 12.07 12.87 12.67
C LYS A 172 12.77 12.49 11.37
N LYS A 173 12.12 12.64 10.20
CA LYS A 173 12.70 12.30 8.90
C LYS A 173 13.72 13.33 8.44
N SER A 174 14.86 12.86 7.90
CA SER A 174 15.94 13.70 7.34
C SER A 174 16.13 13.43 5.84
N ILE A 175 16.68 14.41 5.13
CA ILE A 175 17.01 14.30 3.70
C ILE A 175 18.07 13.23 3.48
N GLU A 176 19.11 13.22 4.33
CA GLU A 176 20.19 12.21 4.26
C GLU A 176 19.62 10.80 4.52
N GLY A 177 18.70 10.69 5.47
CA GLY A 177 17.97 9.44 5.70
C GLY A 177 17.18 9.01 4.48
N ALA A 178 16.46 9.93 3.83
CA ALA A 178 15.68 9.63 2.63
C ALA A 178 16.56 9.10 1.50
N ILE A 179 17.71 9.73 1.23
CA ILE A 179 18.68 9.27 0.24
C ILE A 179 19.23 7.89 0.64
N GLY A 180 19.61 7.70 1.91
CA GLY A 180 20.07 6.41 2.43
C GLY A 180 19.06 5.29 2.28
N GLY A 181 17.77 5.58 2.44
CA GLY A 181 16.68 4.64 2.19
C GLY A 181 16.61 4.19 0.73
N VAL A 182 16.69 5.14 -0.21
CA VAL A 182 16.67 4.84 -1.66
C VAL A 182 17.89 4.02 -2.07
N VAL A 183 19.10 4.43 -1.65
CA VAL A 183 20.34 3.71 -1.95
C VAL A 183 20.32 2.31 -1.32
N GLY A 184 19.88 2.19 -0.06
CA GLY A 184 19.78 0.89 0.61
C GLY A 184 18.81 -0.05 -0.10
N SER A 185 17.64 0.44 -0.52
CA SER A 185 16.67 -0.35 -1.28
C SER A 185 17.22 -0.78 -2.64
N ALA A 186 17.93 0.10 -3.35
CA ALA A 186 18.57 -0.23 -4.62
C ALA A 186 19.61 -1.34 -4.46
N LEU A 187 20.48 -1.24 -3.45
CA LEU A 187 21.51 -2.25 -3.16
C LEU A 187 20.91 -3.60 -2.76
N VAL A 188 19.90 -3.60 -1.90
CA VAL A 188 19.22 -4.85 -1.49
C VAL A 188 18.44 -5.44 -2.66
N GLY A 189 17.81 -4.61 -3.50
CA GLY A 189 17.15 -5.05 -4.73
C GLY A 189 18.14 -5.67 -5.73
N ALA A 190 19.30 -5.06 -5.92
CA ALA A 190 20.38 -5.61 -6.75
C ALA A 190 20.87 -6.98 -6.23
N LEU A 191 21.12 -7.07 -4.93
CA LEU A 191 21.51 -8.32 -4.26
C LEU A 191 20.42 -9.39 -4.41
N PHE A 192 19.16 -9.02 -4.25
CA PHE A 192 18.02 -9.91 -4.43
C PHE A 192 17.93 -10.44 -5.88
N ALA A 193 18.13 -9.56 -6.87
CA ALA A 193 18.16 -9.96 -8.28
C ALA A 193 19.31 -10.93 -8.57
N TRP A 194 20.48 -10.65 -8.04
CA TRP A 194 21.64 -11.52 -8.19
C TRP A 194 21.42 -12.92 -7.63
N LEU A 195 20.78 -13.02 -6.45
CA LEU A 195 20.54 -14.30 -5.78
C LEU A 195 19.39 -15.10 -6.38
N PHE A 196 18.31 -14.43 -6.84
CA PHE A 196 17.05 -15.09 -7.15
C PHE A 196 16.57 -14.92 -8.59
N LEU A 197 16.85 -13.79 -9.25
CA LEU A 197 16.35 -13.51 -10.59
C LEU A 197 17.33 -13.92 -11.69
N ILE A 198 18.62 -13.73 -11.49
CA ILE A 198 19.63 -14.19 -12.45
C ILE A 198 19.57 -15.70 -12.66
N PRO A 199 19.49 -16.56 -11.64
CA PRO A 199 19.37 -18.00 -11.84
C PRO A 199 18.15 -18.41 -12.65
N GLU A 200 17.08 -17.64 -12.59
CA GLU A 200 15.82 -17.92 -13.33
C GLU A 200 15.81 -17.34 -14.75
N THR A 201 16.46 -16.21 -14.97
CA THR A 201 16.40 -15.46 -16.24
C THR A 201 17.64 -15.62 -17.09
N GLY A 202 18.76 -15.99 -16.48
CA GLY A 202 20.07 -16.07 -17.16
C GLY A 202 20.65 -14.72 -17.59
N SER A 203 20.10 -13.59 -17.10
CA SER A 203 20.49 -12.26 -17.54
C SER A 203 21.06 -11.40 -16.41
N ASP A 204 22.34 -11.02 -16.55
CA ASP A 204 23.01 -10.12 -15.58
C ASP A 204 22.42 -8.70 -15.58
N ALA A 205 21.73 -8.30 -16.65
CA ALA A 205 21.05 -7.00 -16.71
C ALA A 205 19.97 -6.85 -15.64
N MET A 206 19.44 -7.95 -15.11
CA MET A 206 18.43 -7.96 -14.04
C MET A 206 18.92 -7.22 -12.79
N ILE A 207 20.21 -7.24 -12.47
CA ILE A 207 20.76 -6.52 -11.31
C ILE A 207 20.43 -5.03 -11.39
N TRP A 208 20.73 -4.42 -12.53
CA TRP A 208 20.57 -2.97 -12.74
C TRP A 208 19.10 -2.57 -12.85
N VAL A 209 18.32 -3.37 -13.57
CA VAL A 209 16.88 -3.09 -13.74
C VAL A 209 16.14 -3.19 -12.40
N VAL A 210 16.39 -4.23 -11.63
CA VAL A 210 15.75 -4.41 -10.31
C VAL A 210 16.25 -3.39 -9.30
N ALA A 211 17.54 -3.01 -9.34
CA ALA A 211 18.05 -1.92 -8.53
C ALA A 211 17.31 -0.60 -8.82
N LEU A 212 17.09 -0.29 -10.10
CA LEU A 212 16.35 0.90 -10.54
C LEU A 212 14.87 0.83 -10.08
N ILE A 213 14.21 -0.32 -10.28
CA ILE A 213 12.83 -0.56 -9.83
C ILE A 213 12.73 -0.34 -8.32
N SER A 214 13.65 -0.92 -7.54
CA SER A 214 13.66 -0.81 -6.08
C SER A 214 13.93 0.62 -5.62
N ALA A 215 14.82 1.34 -6.29
CA ALA A 215 15.09 2.76 -6.02
C ALA A 215 13.85 3.63 -6.28
N ALA A 216 13.20 3.45 -7.42
CA ALA A 216 11.97 4.17 -7.77
C ALA A 216 10.84 3.85 -6.78
N GLY A 217 10.66 2.57 -6.44
CA GLY A 217 9.71 2.14 -5.42
C GLY A 217 9.98 2.78 -4.06
N ALA A 218 11.26 2.89 -3.66
CA ALA A 218 11.65 3.51 -2.39
C ALA A 218 11.36 5.01 -2.33
N VAL A 219 11.52 5.75 -3.43
CA VAL A 219 11.11 7.16 -3.49
C VAL A 219 9.60 7.28 -3.27
N ILE A 220 8.81 6.48 -3.97
CA ILE A 220 7.34 6.50 -3.86
C ILE A 220 6.86 5.99 -2.49
N SER A 221 7.53 5.02 -1.90
CA SER A 221 7.31 4.54 -0.53
C SER A 221 7.33 5.69 0.49
N GLN A 222 8.34 6.56 0.40
CA GLN A 222 8.46 7.72 1.29
C GLN A 222 7.33 8.72 1.10
N VAL A 223 6.86 8.91 -0.14
CA VAL A 223 5.68 9.75 -0.42
C VAL A 223 4.42 9.14 0.19
N GLY A 224 4.26 7.82 0.12
CA GLY A 224 3.13 7.10 0.71
C GLY A 224 3.02 7.31 2.22
N ASP A 225 4.11 7.09 2.95
CA ASP A 225 4.16 7.32 4.40
C ASP A 225 3.90 8.81 4.76
N LEU A 226 4.47 9.75 4.01
CA LEU A 226 4.20 11.19 4.22
C LEU A 226 2.74 11.54 3.90
N SER A 227 2.13 10.93 2.89
CA SER A 227 0.72 11.14 2.53
C SER A 227 -0.21 10.67 3.64
N ALA A 228 0.00 9.46 4.17
CA ALA A 228 -0.74 8.96 5.30
C ALA A 228 -0.53 9.81 6.56
N SER A 229 0.70 10.28 6.78
CA SER A 229 1.00 11.21 7.87
C SER A 229 0.26 12.54 7.71
N ALA A 230 0.14 13.08 6.49
CA ALA A 230 -0.60 14.31 6.22
C ALA A 230 -2.08 14.17 6.55
N ILE A 231 -2.71 13.06 6.13
CA ILE A 231 -4.12 12.79 6.45
C ILE A 231 -4.31 12.72 7.98
N LYS A 232 -3.42 12.02 8.69
CA LYS A 232 -3.47 11.95 10.16
C LYS A 232 -3.40 13.33 10.81
N ARG A 233 -2.53 14.23 10.34
CA ARG A 233 -2.42 15.60 10.87
C ARG A 233 -3.65 16.44 10.58
N ASN A 234 -4.24 16.31 9.39
CA ASN A 234 -5.46 17.04 9.04
C ASN A 234 -6.67 16.65 9.88
N HIS A 235 -6.66 15.45 10.47
CA HIS A 235 -7.75 14.93 11.30
C HIS A 235 -7.39 14.82 12.80
N ASP A 236 -6.28 15.42 13.24
CA ASP A 236 -5.80 15.43 14.62
C ASP A 236 -5.67 14.03 15.25
N ILE A 237 -5.39 13.02 14.43
CA ILE A 237 -5.17 11.65 14.89
C ILE A 237 -3.68 11.28 14.80
N LYS A 238 -3.29 10.28 15.59
CA LYS A 238 -1.94 9.73 15.58
C LYS A 238 -1.87 8.43 14.78
N ASP A 239 -2.83 7.55 14.97
CA ASP A 239 -2.93 6.24 14.35
C ASP A 239 -4.34 6.09 13.77
N TYR A 240 -4.47 5.41 12.62
CA TYR A 240 -5.77 5.18 11.96
C TYR A 240 -6.65 4.19 12.70
N GLY A 241 -6.03 3.23 13.39
CA GLY A 241 -6.75 2.18 14.10
C GLY A 241 -5.98 1.63 15.30
N LYS A 242 -6.55 0.60 15.92
CA LYS A 242 -5.95 -0.12 17.06
C LYS A 242 -6.03 -1.64 16.87
N ILE A 243 -6.22 -2.08 15.62
CA ILE A 243 -6.42 -3.51 15.29
C ILE A 243 -5.17 -4.32 15.61
N ILE A 244 -3.99 -3.73 15.37
CA ILE A 244 -2.72 -4.40 15.66
C ILE A 244 -2.21 -3.92 17.02
N PRO A 245 -2.19 -4.77 18.06
CA PRO A 245 -1.77 -4.37 19.40
C PRO A 245 -0.35 -3.78 19.41
N GLY A 246 -0.24 -2.53 19.83
CA GLY A 246 1.02 -1.80 19.93
C GLY A 246 1.57 -1.23 18.60
N HIS A 247 0.88 -1.45 17.46
CA HIS A 247 1.31 -1.01 16.14
C HIS A 247 0.30 -0.15 15.38
N GLY A 248 -0.88 0.14 15.93
CA GLY A 248 -1.90 0.93 15.26
C GLY A 248 -2.84 0.10 14.38
N GLY A 249 -3.26 0.68 13.28
CA GLY A 249 -4.14 0.04 12.29
C GLY A 249 -3.40 -0.64 11.14
N ILE A 250 -4.17 -1.26 10.26
CA ILE A 250 -3.69 -1.81 8.97
C ILE A 250 -3.13 -0.67 8.11
N MET A 251 -3.85 0.44 8.01
CA MET A 251 -3.43 1.60 7.24
C MET A 251 -2.06 2.14 7.72
N ASP A 252 -1.80 2.12 9.04
CA ASP A 252 -0.52 2.56 9.63
C ASP A 252 0.67 1.64 9.29
N ARG A 253 0.43 0.41 8.84
CA ARG A 253 1.48 -0.58 8.53
C ARG A 253 1.73 -0.74 7.03
N PHE A 254 0.78 -0.35 6.21
CA PHE A 254 0.83 -0.54 4.77
C PHE A 254 0.80 0.78 3.99
N ASP A 255 0.86 1.93 4.65
CA ASP A 255 0.83 3.26 4.04
C ASP A 255 1.89 3.44 2.93
N SER A 256 3.13 3.04 3.18
CA SER A 256 4.21 3.03 2.21
C SER A 256 4.03 1.95 1.14
N VAL A 257 3.58 0.75 1.55
CA VAL A 257 3.37 -0.41 0.66
C VAL A 257 2.30 -0.12 -0.38
N LEU A 258 1.21 0.56 0.00
CA LEU A 258 0.11 0.94 -0.89
C LEU A 258 0.59 1.75 -2.09
N PHE A 259 1.48 2.71 -1.88
CA PHE A 259 2.06 3.51 -2.96
C PHE A 259 3.09 2.74 -3.78
N THR A 260 3.87 1.90 -3.10
CA THR A 260 4.94 1.13 -3.74
C THR A 260 4.39 0.03 -4.65
N ALA A 261 3.31 -0.67 -4.25
CA ALA A 261 2.80 -1.82 -4.98
C ALA A 261 2.46 -1.54 -6.45
N PRO A 262 1.67 -0.51 -6.80
CA PRO A 262 1.39 -0.21 -8.22
C PRO A 262 2.65 0.19 -9.00
N VAL A 263 3.59 0.91 -8.37
CA VAL A 263 4.82 1.34 -9.04
C VAL A 263 5.69 0.13 -9.39
N ILE A 264 5.88 -0.78 -8.43
CA ILE A 264 6.62 -2.04 -8.69
C ILE A 264 5.92 -2.85 -9.78
N TYR A 265 4.59 -2.97 -9.74
CA TYR A 265 3.83 -3.66 -10.77
C TYR A 265 4.10 -3.09 -12.16
N PHE A 266 3.86 -1.79 -12.37
CA PHE A 266 4.01 -1.16 -13.67
C PHE A 266 5.46 -1.15 -14.16
N LEU A 267 6.43 -0.89 -13.29
CA LEU A 267 7.84 -0.93 -13.67
C LEU A 267 8.28 -2.35 -14.02
N SER A 268 7.76 -3.37 -13.34
CA SER A 268 8.03 -4.77 -13.70
C SER A 268 7.46 -5.13 -15.07
N VAL A 269 6.24 -4.68 -15.39
CA VAL A 269 5.65 -4.90 -16.72
C VAL A 269 6.44 -4.16 -17.80
N ILE A 270 6.79 -2.89 -17.56
CA ILE A 270 7.42 -2.04 -18.59
C ILE A 270 8.89 -2.40 -18.80
N LEU A 271 9.67 -2.56 -17.73
CA LEU A 271 11.13 -2.71 -17.82
C LEU A 271 11.58 -4.17 -17.92
N LEU A 272 10.83 -5.10 -17.34
CA LEU A 272 11.15 -6.52 -17.38
C LEU A 272 10.33 -7.29 -18.42
N GLY A 273 9.29 -6.68 -19.00
CA GLY A 273 8.35 -7.36 -19.89
C GLY A 273 7.55 -8.45 -19.16
N ALA A 274 7.38 -8.32 -17.83
CA ALA A 274 6.64 -9.28 -17.05
C ALA A 274 5.14 -9.26 -17.45
N VAL A 275 4.58 -10.40 -17.76
CA VAL A 275 3.17 -10.56 -18.21
C VAL A 275 2.44 -11.54 -17.29
N HIS A 276 1.09 -11.49 -17.34
CA HIS A 276 0.24 -12.44 -16.59
C HIS A 276 0.21 -13.82 -17.22
#